data_80aa8d0ecc55c1b2b74d7e6b81a7dcad
#
_entry.id   80aa8d0ecc55c1b2b74d7e6b81a7dcad
#
_cell.length_a   1.000
_cell.length_b   1.000
_cell.length_c   1.000
_cell.angle_alpha   90.00
_cell.angle_beta   90.00
_cell.angle_gamma   90.00
#
_symmetry.space_group_name_H-M   'P 1'
#
loop_
_entity.id
_entity.type
_entity.pdbx_description
1 polymer ?
#
loop_
_entity_poly.entity_id
_entity_poly.type
_entity_poly.pdbx_seq_one_letter_code
_entity_poly.pdbx_strand_id
1 'polypeptide(L)'
;MKQIFITTLLLLLGGSSLLLASTEEPKKDRQLRLEVDGMTETKGNLLIAIYDKEESYPAKAYTYRAVPVDSLVKHTEITLPEGRYVVSLFHDANGNNRLDTGEYGIPIEKYGFSNNARGEMGPPSFKDAAVVLKADQTIYITVH
;
A
#
# COMPACT_ATOMS: atom_id res chain seq x y z
N MET A 1 37.33 26.44 -72.06
CA MET A 1 36.00 25.99 -71.54
C MET A 1 36.22 25.26 -70.21
N LYS A 2 35.87 25.91 -69.10
CA LYS A 2 36.05 25.36 -67.77
C LYS A 2 34.67 24.84 -67.29
N GLN A 3 34.54 23.55 -67.10
CA GLN A 3 33.38 22.96 -66.54
C GLN A 3 33.43 23.08 -65.00
N ILE A 4 32.39 23.73 -64.42
CA ILE A 4 32.24 23.87 -62.98
C ILE A 4 31.32 22.72 -62.51
N PHE A 5 31.88 21.76 -61.74
CA PHE A 5 31.13 20.75 -61.08
C PHE A 5 30.50 21.33 -59.79
N ILE A 6 29.18 21.44 -59.75
CA ILE A 6 28.45 21.81 -58.55
C ILE A 6 28.17 20.50 -57.81
N THR A 7 28.87 20.28 -56.71
CA THR A 7 28.62 19.18 -55.78
C THR A 7 27.51 19.60 -54.84
N THR A 8 26.33 19.01 -55.03
CA THR A 8 25.18 19.19 -54.10
C THR A 8 25.44 18.38 -52.86
N LEU A 9 25.71 19.05 -51.73
CA LEU A 9 25.83 18.44 -50.41
C LEU A 9 24.44 18.24 -49.82
N LEU A 10 23.99 16.99 -49.83
CA LEU A 10 22.72 16.60 -49.19
C LEU A 10 22.92 16.49 -47.69
N LEU A 11 22.43 17.47 -46.93
CA LEU A 11 22.47 17.46 -45.46
C LEU A 11 21.33 16.56 -44.96
N LEU A 12 21.67 15.33 -44.56
CA LEU A 12 20.78 14.43 -43.83
C LEU A 12 20.66 14.93 -42.38
N LEU A 13 19.57 15.62 -42.08
CA LEU A 13 19.14 15.93 -40.72
C LEU A 13 18.63 14.65 -40.05
N GLY A 14 19.53 13.89 -39.45
CA GLY A 14 19.19 12.80 -38.54
C GLY A 14 18.58 13.35 -37.27
N GLY A 15 17.25 13.34 -37.18
CA GLY A 15 16.55 13.65 -35.94
C GLY A 15 16.82 12.58 -34.89
N SER A 16 17.81 12.84 -34.03
CA SER A 16 17.99 12.05 -32.79
C SER A 16 16.85 12.38 -31.85
N SER A 17 15.81 11.54 -31.82
CA SER A 17 14.85 11.55 -30.75
C SER A 17 15.56 11.15 -29.45
N LEU A 18 15.89 12.15 -28.63
CA LEU A 18 16.34 11.92 -27.28
C LEU A 18 15.15 11.35 -26.51
N LEU A 19 15.13 10.03 -26.31
CA LEU A 19 14.25 9.43 -25.29
C LEU A 19 14.76 9.94 -23.94
N LEU A 20 14.05 10.90 -23.36
CA LEU A 20 14.18 11.26 -21.96
C LEU A 20 13.62 10.09 -21.16
N ALA A 21 14.47 9.13 -20.83
CA ALA A 21 14.17 8.16 -19.79
C ALA A 21 14.04 8.99 -18.50
N SER A 22 12.81 9.14 -18.01
CA SER A 22 12.56 9.65 -16.67
C SER A 22 13.17 8.67 -15.69
N THR A 23 14.37 8.95 -15.20
CA THR A 23 14.96 8.28 -14.06
C THR A 23 14.13 8.69 -12.85
N GLU A 24 13.15 7.85 -12.48
CA GLU A 24 12.52 7.99 -11.16
C GLU A 24 13.62 7.82 -10.11
N GLU A 25 13.79 8.82 -9.27
CA GLU A 25 14.67 8.75 -8.11
C GLU A 25 14.26 7.56 -7.24
N PRO A 26 15.21 6.77 -6.71
CA PRO A 26 14.87 5.64 -5.85
C PRO A 26 14.11 6.16 -4.62
N LYS A 27 12.92 5.63 -4.40
CA LYS A 27 12.10 5.97 -3.23
C LYS A 27 12.83 5.54 -1.97
N LYS A 28 12.86 6.42 -0.97
CA LYS A 28 13.46 6.11 0.33
C LYS A 28 12.54 5.21 1.13
N ASP A 29 13.13 4.25 1.83
CA ASP A 29 12.39 3.44 2.79
C ASP A 29 12.07 4.26 4.05
N ARG A 30 10.86 4.07 4.57
CA ARG A 30 10.30 4.73 5.75
C ARG A 30 9.71 3.72 6.71
N GLN A 31 9.73 4.05 7.99
CA GLN A 31 9.09 3.26 9.03
C GLN A 31 7.64 3.70 9.20
N LEU A 32 6.73 2.79 8.90
CA LEU A 32 5.33 2.93 9.25
C LEU A 32 5.07 2.16 10.54
N ARG A 33 4.83 2.88 11.64
CA ARG A 33 4.44 2.31 12.92
C ARG A 33 2.94 2.20 13.00
N LEU A 34 2.45 1.03 13.36
CA LEU A 34 1.05 0.78 13.62
C LEU A 34 0.84 0.65 15.13
N GLU A 35 -0.09 1.42 15.67
CA GLU A 35 -0.63 1.25 17.00
C GLU A 35 -2.08 0.81 16.87
N VAL A 36 -2.36 -0.42 17.30
CA VAL A 36 -3.68 -1.07 17.09
C VAL A 36 -4.30 -1.35 18.43
N ASP A 37 -5.51 -0.87 18.63
CA ASP A 37 -6.33 -1.09 19.82
C ASP A 37 -7.71 -1.66 19.47
N GLY A 38 -8.58 -1.84 20.49
CA GLY A 38 -9.93 -2.37 20.32
C GLY A 38 -10.03 -3.91 20.36
N MET A 39 -8.90 -4.61 20.50
CA MET A 39 -8.90 -6.06 20.72
C MET A 39 -9.48 -6.39 22.12
N THR A 40 -10.23 -7.49 22.19
CA THR A 40 -10.92 -7.91 23.42
C THR A 40 -10.28 -9.14 24.09
N GLU A 41 -9.30 -9.75 23.42
CA GLU A 41 -8.58 -10.93 23.93
C GLU A 41 -7.13 -10.93 23.44
N THR A 42 -6.26 -11.61 24.19
CA THR A 42 -4.82 -11.67 23.97
C THR A 42 -4.39 -13.04 23.44
N LYS A 43 -4.98 -13.46 22.31
CA LYS A 43 -4.65 -14.71 21.62
C LYS A 43 -4.70 -14.55 20.11
N GLY A 44 -4.19 -15.53 19.39
CA GLY A 44 -4.18 -15.52 17.93
C GLY A 44 -3.21 -14.49 17.35
N ASN A 45 -3.52 -13.99 16.16
CA ASN A 45 -2.67 -13.08 15.43
C ASN A 45 -3.45 -11.85 14.92
N LEU A 46 -2.77 -10.73 14.84
CA LEU A 46 -3.20 -9.60 14.04
C LEU A 46 -2.68 -9.82 12.63
N LEU A 47 -3.57 -10.04 11.67
CA LEU A 47 -3.23 -10.20 10.27
C LEU A 47 -3.38 -8.86 9.58
N ILE A 48 -2.30 -8.39 8.94
CA ILE A 48 -2.17 -7.06 8.36
C ILE A 48 -1.89 -7.20 6.88
N ALA A 49 -2.68 -6.52 6.05
CA ALA A 49 -2.46 -6.40 4.62
C ALA A 49 -2.19 -4.94 4.26
N ILE A 50 -1.17 -4.71 3.44
CA ILE A 50 -0.76 -3.39 2.94
C ILE A 50 -1.04 -3.34 1.45
N TYR A 51 -1.70 -2.29 0.97
CA TYR A 51 -2.01 -2.07 -0.44
C TYR A 51 -1.37 -0.77 -0.92
N ASP A 52 -0.72 -0.81 -2.06
CA ASP A 52 -0.01 0.32 -2.67
C ASP A 52 -0.72 0.86 -3.92
N LYS A 53 -1.76 0.17 -4.39
CA LYS A 53 -2.47 0.49 -5.65
C LYS A 53 -3.97 0.39 -5.49
N GLU A 54 -4.67 1.42 -5.91
CA GLU A 54 -6.12 1.49 -5.90
C GLU A 54 -6.75 0.43 -6.82
N GLU A 55 -6.14 0.17 -7.98
CA GLU A 55 -6.66 -0.75 -9.00
C GLU A 55 -6.68 -2.22 -8.53
N SER A 56 -5.81 -2.57 -7.60
CA SER A 56 -5.72 -3.93 -7.06
C SER A 56 -6.37 -4.10 -5.67
N TYR A 57 -6.76 -2.98 -5.04
CA TYR A 57 -7.42 -2.98 -3.73
C TYR A 57 -8.88 -3.37 -3.82
N PRO A 58 -9.42 -4.19 -2.91
CA PRO A 58 -8.74 -4.89 -1.83
C PRO A 58 -8.29 -6.33 -2.21
N ALA A 59 -8.31 -6.68 -3.50
CA ALA A 59 -8.11 -8.05 -3.96
C ALA A 59 -6.65 -8.54 -3.86
N LYS A 60 -5.68 -7.63 -4.07
CA LYS A 60 -4.25 -8.00 -4.08
C LYS A 60 -3.42 -7.01 -3.28
N ALA A 61 -2.93 -7.44 -2.13
CA ALA A 61 -2.04 -6.64 -1.30
C ALA A 61 -0.59 -6.61 -1.86
N TYR A 62 0.09 -5.52 -1.57
CA TYR A 62 1.53 -5.36 -1.80
C TYR A 62 2.35 -6.27 -0.88
N THR A 63 1.97 -6.34 0.41
CA THR A 63 2.62 -7.20 1.39
C THR A 63 1.68 -7.55 2.54
N TYR A 64 2.04 -8.61 3.28
CA TYR A 64 1.29 -9.10 4.44
C TYR A 64 2.21 -9.22 5.66
N ARG A 65 1.62 -9.09 6.86
CA ARG A 65 2.26 -9.38 8.14
C ARG A 65 1.30 -10.13 9.04
N ALA A 66 1.84 -11.05 9.84
CA ALA A 66 1.13 -11.66 10.97
C ALA A 66 1.91 -11.30 12.24
N VAL A 67 1.22 -10.77 13.24
CA VAL A 67 1.81 -10.33 14.51
C VAL A 67 1.06 -10.99 15.64
N PRO A 68 1.72 -11.78 16.52
CA PRO A 68 1.04 -12.41 17.66
C PRO A 68 0.39 -11.36 18.58
N VAL A 69 -0.83 -11.62 19.02
CA VAL A 69 -1.57 -10.76 19.93
C VAL A 69 -1.32 -11.22 21.36
N ASP A 70 -0.43 -10.52 22.06
CA ASP A 70 -0.04 -10.75 23.47
C ASP A 70 -0.49 -9.63 24.40
N SER A 71 -1.12 -8.59 23.88
CA SER A 71 -1.67 -7.45 24.60
C SER A 71 -2.87 -6.87 23.85
N LEU A 72 -3.77 -6.15 24.56
CA LEU A 72 -4.96 -5.51 23.98
C LEU A 72 -4.63 -4.28 23.12
N VAL A 73 -3.42 -3.75 23.24
CA VAL A 73 -2.85 -2.72 22.36
C VAL A 73 -1.60 -3.30 21.75
N LYS A 74 -1.53 -3.32 20.44
CA LYS A 74 -0.39 -3.88 19.71
C LYS A 74 0.37 -2.81 18.94
N HIS A 75 1.69 -2.84 19.10
CA HIS A 75 2.62 -2.00 18.35
C HIS A 75 3.41 -2.87 17.38
N THR A 76 3.51 -2.44 16.14
CA THR A 76 4.36 -3.09 15.13
C THR A 76 4.90 -2.07 14.13
N GLU A 77 6.01 -2.40 13.50
CA GLU A 77 6.67 -1.52 12.52
C GLU A 77 6.82 -2.25 11.19
N ILE A 78 6.61 -1.52 10.10
CA ILE A 78 6.74 -2.03 8.75
C ILE A 78 7.57 -1.03 7.94
N THR A 79 8.65 -1.51 7.33
CA THR A 79 9.48 -0.70 6.42
C THR A 79 8.87 -0.75 5.03
N LEU A 80 8.56 0.42 4.46
CA LEU A 80 7.97 0.58 3.13
C LEU A 80 8.65 1.72 2.39
N PRO A 81 8.78 1.67 1.05
CA PRO A 81 9.18 2.82 0.26
C PRO A 81 8.22 4.00 0.44
N GLU A 82 8.70 5.23 0.25
CA GLU A 82 7.81 6.39 0.19
C GLU A 82 6.68 6.15 -0.81
N GLY A 83 5.43 6.39 -0.38
CA GLY A 83 4.27 6.06 -1.20
C GLY A 83 2.94 6.37 -0.53
N ARG A 84 1.89 5.86 -1.13
CA ARG A 84 0.52 5.94 -0.63
C ARG A 84 0.01 4.52 -0.38
N TYR A 85 -0.45 4.26 0.84
CA TYR A 85 -0.79 2.92 1.28
C TYR A 85 -2.12 2.87 2.01
N VAL A 86 -2.88 1.81 1.79
CA VAL A 86 -3.96 1.40 2.68
C VAL A 86 -3.47 0.26 3.55
N VAL A 87 -3.72 0.36 4.84
CA VAL A 87 -3.53 -0.73 5.81
C VAL A 87 -4.90 -1.29 6.16
N SER A 88 -5.08 -2.58 5.95
CA SER A 88 -6.23 -3.35 6.42
C SER A 88 -5.74 -4.41 7.39
N LEU A 89 -6.46 -4.62 8.48
CA LEU A 89 -6.08 -5.63 9.46
C LEU A 89 -7.29 -6.23 10.15
N PHE A 90 -7.13 -7.45 10.66
CA PHE A 90 -8.12 -8.10 11.50
C PHE A 90 -7.45 -8.98 12.57
N HIS A 91 -8.17 -9.20 13.66
CA HIS A 91 -7.74 -10.03 14.77
C HIS A 91 -8.21 -11.47 14.57
N ASP A 92 -7.37 -12.30 13.99
CA ASP A 92 -7.57 -13.73 13.82
C ASP A 92 -7.35 -14.43 15.17
N ALA A 93 -8.41 -14.50 15.98
CA ALA A 93 -8.35 -15.04 17.33
C ALA A 93 -8.32 -16.58 17.37
N ASN A 94 -8.81 -17.24 16.33
CA ASN A 94 -8.85 -18.71 16.24
C ASN A 94 -7.68 -19.32 15.44
N GLY A 95 -6.87 -18.48 14.75
CA GLY A 95 -5.67 -18.90 14.03
C GLY A 95 -5.94 -19.59 12.69
N ASN A 96 -7.10 -19.33 12.06
CA ASN A 96 -7.45 -19.96 10.79
C ASN A 96 -6.94 -19.21 9.56
N ASN A 97 -6.30 -18.04 9.75
CA ASN A 97 -5.76 -17.13 8.73
C ASN A 97 -6.81 -16.58 7.75
N ARG A 98 -8.03 -16.44 8.18
CA ARG A 98 -9.16 -15.94 7.41
C ARG A 98 -9.99 -15.02 8.27
N LEU A 99 -10.55 -13.96 7.68
CA LEU A 99 -11.55 -13.15 8.35
C LEU A 99 -12.85 -13.94 8.40
N ASP A 100 -13.24 -14.35 9.58
CA ASP A 100 -14.50 -15.08 9.79
C ASP A 100 -15.70 -14.14 9.66
N THR A 101 -16.72 -14.63 8.96
CA THR A 101 -17.95 -13.89 8.71
C THR A 101 -19.16 -14.69 9.17
N GLY A 102 -20.14 -14.01 9.71
CA GLY A 102 -21.45 -14.54 10.04
C GLY A 102 -22.42 -14.49 8.87
N GLU A 103 -23.70 -14.42 9.18
CA GLU A 103 -24.75 -14.28 8.18
C GLU A 103 -24.55 -13.00 7.35
N TYR A 104 -24.89 -13.08 6.07
CA TYR A 104 -24.76 -12.00 5.09
C TYR A 104 -23.32 -11.51 4.84
N GLY A 105 -22.29 -12.30 5.22
CA GLY A 105 -20.89 -11.94 5.03
C GLY A 105 -20.38 -10.83 5.97
N ILE A 106 -21.09 -10.56 7.07
CA ILE A 106 -20.69 -9.57 8.06
C ILE A 106 -19.54 -10.17 8.89
N PRO A 107 -18.37 -9.49 9.00
CA PRO A 107 -17.28 -9.96 9.86
C PRO A 107 -17.71 -10.17 11.31
N ILE A 108 -17.31 -11.29 11.89
CA ILE A 108 -17.50 -11.59 13.32
C ILE A 108 -16.21 -11.42 14.12
N GLU A 109 -15.07 -11.39 13.44
CA GLU A 109 -13.78 -11.01 14.02
C GLU A 109 -13.57 -9.49 13.93
N LYS A 110 -12.81 -8.97 14.90
CA LYS A 110 -12.46 -7.55 14.95
C LYS A 110 -11.58 -7.15 13.78
N TYR A 111 -11.91 -6.10 13.07
CA TYR A 111 -11.15 -5.61 11.93
C TYR A 111 -11.07 -4.08 11.92
N GLY A 112 -10.14 -3.54 11.13
CA GLY A 112 -9.94 -2.10 10.98
C GLY A 112 -9.13 -1.75 9.76
N PHE A 113 -9.16 -0.46 9.45
CA PHE A 113 -8.43 0.14 8.32
C PHE A 113 -7.69 1.39 8.77
N SER A 114 -6.62 1.73 8.05
CA SER A 114 -5.95 3.03 8.21
C SER A 114 -6.95 4.19 8.11
N ASN A 115 -6.65 5.30 8.79
CA ASN A 115 -7.55 6.44 8.99
C ASN A 115 -8.84 6.08 9.76
N ASN A 116 -8.95 4.88 10.35
CA ASN A 116 -10.20 4.36 10.90
C ASN A 116 -11.36 4.46 9.90
N ALA A 117 -11.04 4.34 8.60
CA ALA A 117 -12.01 4.44 7.53
C ALA A 117 -13.01 3.29 7.58
N ARG A 118 -14.26 3.57 7.21
CA ARG A 118 -15.35 2.60 7.20
C ARG A 118 -16.04 2.58 5.84
N GLY A 119 -16.38 1.38 5.38
CA GLY A 119 -17.24 1.20 4.24
C GLY A 119 -18.68 0.93 4.68
N GLU A 120 -19.65 1.18 3.84
CA GLU A 120 -21.08 0.95 4.15
C GLU A 120 -21.47 -0.53 3.98
N MET A 121 -21.00 -1.19 2.91
CA MET A 121 -21.34 -2.58 2.57
C MET A 121 -20.11 -3.40 2.18
N GLY A 122 -18.96 -3.09 2.78
CA GLY A 122 -17.68 -3.73 2.47
C GLY A 122 -16.50 -2.87 2.92
N PRO A 123 -15.30 -3.10 2.39
CA PRO A 123 -14.14 -2.28 2.71
C PRO A 123 -14.38 -0.80 2.35
N PRO A 124 -13.75 0.16 3.07
CA PRO A 124 -13.76 1.57 2.67
C PRO A 124 -13.08 1.75 1.31
N SER A 125 -13.31 2.90 0.65
CA SER A 125 -12.57 3.20 -0.57
C SER A 125 -11.06 3.32 -0.31
N PHE A 126 -10.24 3.04 -1.33
CA PHE A 126 -8.81 3.25 -1.23
C PHE A 126 -8.48 4.69 -0.83
N LYS A 127 -9.20 5.65 -1.40
CA LYS A 127 -9.02 7.08 -1.12
C LYS A 127 -9.24 7.43 0.35
N ASP A 128 -10.27 6.86 0.98
CA ASP A 128 -10.64 7.18 2.37
C ASP A 128 -9.68 6.55 3.37
N ALA A 129 -9.20 5.34 3.06
CA ALA A 129 -8.29 4.60 3.93
C ALA A 129 -6.81 4.92 3.69
N ALA A 130 -6.42 5.55 2.58
CA ALA A 130 -5.03 5.74 2.23
C ALA A 130 -4.30 6.75 3.12
N VAL A 131 -3.09 6.37 3.53
CA VAL A 131 -2.11 7.22 4.21
C VAL A 131 -0.94 7.51 3.28
N VAL A 132 -0.35 8.71 3.38
CA VAL A 132 0.80 9.11 2.58
C VAL A 132 2.06 8.99 3.45
N LEU A 133 2.96 8.09 3.06
CA LEU A 133 4.22 7.82 3.76
C LEU A 133 5.36 8.58 3.06
N LYS A 134 5.71 9.77 3.56
CA LYS A 134 6.85 10.59 3.10
C LYS A 134 7.97 10.68 4.14
N ALA A 135 7.68 10.33 5.36
CA ALA A 135 8.60 10.29 6.49
C ALA A 135 8.16 9.16 7.42
N ASP A 136 9.02 8.80 8.36
CA ASP A 136 8.63 7.87 9.43
C ASP A 136 7.43 8.45 10.18
N GLN A 137 6.39 7.63 10.34
CA GLN A 137 5.16 8.06 11.00
C GLN A 137 4.49 6.93 11.76
N THR A 138 3.67 7.30 12.73
CA THR A 138 2.78 6.38 13.44
C THR A 138 1.35 6.60 13.00
N ILE A 139 0.62 5.52 12.74
CA ILE A 139 -0.83 5.55 12.53
C ILE A 139 -1.52 4.71 13.58
N TYR A 140 -2.73 5.13 13.96
CA TYR A 140 -3.55 4.50 14.97
C TYR A 140 -4.76 3.86 14.31
N ILE A 141 -5.00 2.59 14.61
CA ILE A 141 -6.13 1.84 14.06
C ILE A 141 -6.88 1.17 15.22
N THR A 142 -8.16 1.48 15.35
CA THR A 142 -9.04 0.80 16.29
C THR A 142 -9.83 -0.29 15.57
N VAL A 143 -9.66 -1.54 15.99
CA VAL A 143 -10.49 -2.66 15.50
C VAL A 143 -11.83 -2.71 16.24
N HIS A 144 -12.90 -3.06 15.53
CA HIS A 144 -14.28 -3.06 16.05
C HIS A 144 -15.09 -4.22 15.52
#